data_9e3772cbce1a4c6d262f86fc43840f60
#
_entry.id   9e3772cbce1a4c6d262f86fc43840f60
#
_cell.length_a   1.000
_cell.length_b   1.000
_cell.length_c   1.000
_cell.angle_alpha   90.00
_cell.angle_beta   90.00
_cell.angle_gamma   90.00
#
_symmetry.space_group_name_H-M   'P 1'
#
loop_
_entity.id
_entity.type
_entity.pdbx_description
1 polymer ?
#
loop_
_entity_poly.entity_id
_entity_poly.type
_entity_poly.pdbx_seq_one_letter_code
_entity_poly.pdbx_strand_id
1 'polypeptide(L)'
;MNAIDLREKFAAFSEHWSPRIVAELNGQHVKLVKLLGEFVWHHHDEEDELFLVHRGRLLMEFRDGLVELRAGEMLVVPRGVEHRPVAPQEVEIILFEPAGTLNTGNLVNERTVAEPARL
;
A
#
# COMPACT_ATOMS: atom_id res chain seq x y z
N MET A 1 -6.13 19.73 -16.34
CA MET A 1 -6.06 18.35 -15.83
C MET A 1 -5.30 17.48 -16.78
N ASN A 2 -4.40 16.65 -16.24
CA ASN A 2 -3.56 15.75 -17.04
C ASN A 2 -3.80 14.30 -16.60
N ALA A 3 -3.65 13.38 -17.54
CA ALA A 3 -3.67 11.96 -17.21
C ALA A 3 -2.46 11.63 -16.32
N ILE A 4 -2.67 10.72 -15.38
CA ILE A 4 -1.60 10.18 -14.53
C ILE A 4 -1.19 8.84 -15.13
N ASP A 5 0.05 8.78 -15.61
CA ASP A 5 0.61 7.54 -16.15
C ASP A 5 1.27 6.76 -15.00
N LEU A 6 0.64 5.67 -14.59
CA LEU A 6 1.11 4.90 -13.44
C LEU A 6 2.49 4.29 -13.70
N ARG A 7 2.78 3.83 -14.92
CA ARG A 7 4.07 3.25 -15.25
C ARG A 7 5.18 4.30 -15.10
N GLU A 8 4.93 5.52 -15.61
CA GLU A 8 5.86 6.64 -15.46
C GLU A 8 6.09 6.99 -13.99
N LYS A 9 5.02 7.05 -13.22
CA LYS A 9 5.11 7.38 -11.79
C LYS A 9 5.88 6.32 -11.01
N PHE A 10 5.64 5.04 -11.25
CA PHE A 10 6.42 3.97 -10.61
C PHE A 10 7.91 4.04 -11.01
N ALA A 11 8.22 4.42 -12.24
CA ALA A 11 9.60 4.55 -12.69
C ALA A 11 10.34 5.71 -12.03
N ALA A 12 9.63 6.65 -11.40
CA ALA A 12 10.22 7.84 -10.81
C ALA A 12 10.83 7.62 -9.43
N PHE A 13 10.65 6.44 -8.82
CA PHE A 13 11.22 6.16 -7.50
C PHE A 13 11.62 4.68 -7.39
N SER A 14 12.52 4.39 -6.45
CA SER A 14 13.01 3.02 -6.22
C SER A 14 12.90 2.55 -4.78
N GLU A 15 12.61 3.45 -3.84
CA GLU A 15 12.52 3.12 -2.42
C GLU A 15 11.36 2.16 -2.16
N HIS A 16 11.61 1.17 -1.30
CA HIS A 16 10.60 0.22 -0.87
C HIS A 16 9.92 0.70 0.41
N TRP A 17 8.67 0.30 0.59
CA TRP A 17 7.86 0.63 1.78
C TRP A 17 7.70 2.13 2.01
N SER A 18 7.78 2.92 0.95
CA SER A 18 7.72 4.38 1.00
C SER A 18 6.61 4.88 0.08
N PRO A 19 5.38 5.05 0.59
CA PRO A 19 4.24 5.46 -0.24
C PRO A 19 4.44 6.82 -0.88
N ARG A 20 3.95 6.97 -2.12
CA ARG A 20 3.94 8.22 -2.87
C ARG A 20 2.50 8.57 -3.24
N ILE A 21 2.04 9.76 -2.90
CA ILE A 21 0.70 10.22 -3.23
C ILE A 21 0.69 10.68 -4.69
N VAL A 22 -0.18 10.12 -5.51
CA VAL A 22 -0.32 10.52 -6.92
C VAL A 22 -1.65 11.19 -7.21
N ALA A 23 -2.66 11.00 -6.38
CA ALA A 23 -3.97 11.61 -6.56
C ALA A 23 -4.71 11.68 -5.23
N GLU A 24 -5.69 12.56 -5.18
CA GLU A 24 -6.56 12.75 -4.02
C GLU A 24 -7.97 13.00 -4.51
N LEU A 25 -8.95 12.33 -3.92
CA LEU A 25 -10.35 12.52 -4.23
C LEU A 25 -11.20 12.17 -3.01
N ASN A 26 -12.21 13.00 -2.73
CA ASN A 26 -13.20 12.76 -1.67
C ASN A 26 -12.57 12.43 -0.31
N GLY A 27 -11.46 13.08 0.05
CA GLY A 27 -10.76 12.81 1.29
C GLY A 27 -9.93 11.53 1.28
N GLN A 28 -9.81 10.86 0.14
CA GLN A 28 -9.02 9.65 -0.04
C GLN A 28 -7.72 9.97 -0.79
N HIS A 29 -6.66 9.23 -0.49
CA HIS A 29 -5.43 9.26 -1.26
C HIS A 29 -5.29 8.03 -2.14
N VAL A 30 -4.79 8.24 -3.37
CA VAL A 30 -4.25 7.17 -4.20
C VAL A 30 -2.74 7.22 -4.04
N LYS A 31 -2.17 6.13 -3.55
CA LYS A 31 -0.72 6.03 -3.29
C LYS A 31 -0.11 4.90 -4.10
N LEU A 32 1.12 5.11 -4.55
CA LEU A 32 1.93 4.07 -5.18
C LEU A 32 3.01 3.64 -4.19
N VAL A 33 3.23 2.33 -4.10
CA VAL A 33 4.24 1.77 -3.20
C VAL A 33 4.94 0.62 -3.88
N LYS A 34 6.25 0.55 -3.72
CA LYS A 34 7.03 -0.64 -4.07
C LYS A 34 7.32 -1.42 -2.82
N LEU A 35 7.10 -2.73 -2.88
CA LEU A 35 7.28 -3.62 -1.74
C LEU A 35 8.33 -4.67 -2.07
N LEU A 36 9.16 -5.01 -1.09
CA LEU A 36 10.11 -6.11 -1.19
C LEU A 36 10.39 -6.64 0.22
N GLY A 37 10.23 -7.95 0.42
CA GLY A 37 10.41 -8.58 1.71
C GLY A 37 9.15 -8.56 2.56
N GLU A 38 9.33 -8.68 3.87
CA GLU A 38 8.25 -8.72 4.84
C GLU A 38 8.02 -7.37 5.48
N PHE A 39 6.76 -7.00 5.64
CA PHE A 39 6.39 -5.84 6.44
C PHE A 39 6.12 -6.28 7.88
N VAL A 40 5.61 -5.33 8.71
CA VAL A 40 5.23 -5.62 10.09
C VAL A 40 3.77 -6.04 10.16
N TRP A 41 3.42 -6.86 11.15
CA TRP A 41 2.03 -7.11 11.50
C TRP A 41 1.44 -5.84 12.08
N HIS A 42 0.30 -5.40 11.51
CA HIS A 42 -0.35 -4.17 11.95
C HIS A 42 -1.83 -4.18 11.57
N HIS A 43 -2.56 -3.21 12.08
CA HIS A 43 -3.95 -2.96 11.70
C HIS A 43 -4.21 -1.46 11.70
N HIS A 44 -5.29 -1.05 11.05
CA HIS A 44 -5.76 0.33 11.06
C HIS A 44 -7.06 0.37 11.85
N ASP A 45 -7.13 1.19 12.89
CA ASP A 45 -8.31 1.22 13.77
C ASP A 45 -9.52 1.85 13.09
N GLU A 46 -9.30 2.81 12.20
CA GLU A 46 -10.36 3.65 11.67
C GLU A 46 -10.45 3.62 10.14
N GLU A 47 -9.52 2.99 9.44
CA GLU A 47 -9.46 3.02 7.99
C GLU A 47 -9.58 1.62 7.38
N ASP A 48 -10.46 1.50 6.37
CA ASP A 48 -10.40 0.40 5.42
C ASP A 48 -9.33 0.73 4.40
N GLU A 49 -8.64 -0.29 3.90
CA GLU A 49 -7.51 -0.08 2.99
C GLU A 49 -7.65 -0.98 1.77
N LEU A 50 -7.65 -0.38 0.57
CA LEU A 50 -7.69 -1.12 -0.68
C LEU A 50 -6.29 -1.29 -1.22
N PHE A 51 -5.92 -2.54 -1.54
CA PHE A 51 -4.69 -2.91 -2.22
C PHE A 51 -5.02 -3.38 -3.64
N LEU A 52 -4.34 -2.82 -4.63
CA LEU A 52 -4.43 -3.27 -6.02
C LEU A 52 -3.01 -3.53 -6.51
N VAL A 53 -2.73 -4.75 -6.97
CA VAL A 53 -1.42 -5.08 -7.50
C VAL A 53 -1.32 -4.62 -8.94
N HIS A 54 -0.34 -3.76 -9.22
CA HIS A 54 -0.04 -3.26 -10.56
C HIS A 54 0.95 -4.18 -11.28
N ARG A 55 1.96 -4.66 -10.57
CA ARG A 55 3.00 -5.52 -11.12
C ARG A 55 3.57 -6.42 -10.03
N GLY A 56 3.74 -7.70 -10.35
CA GLY A 56 4.31 -8.67 -9.43
C GLY A 56 3.23 -9.44 -8.68
N ARG A 57 3.60 -9.99 -7.54
CA ARG A 57 2.76 -10.86 -6.72
C ARG A 57 2.91 -10.49 -5.25
N LEU A 58 1.79 -10.22 -4.59
CA LEU A 58 1.73 -9.87 -3.18
C LEU A 58 1.09 -10.99 -2.39
N LEU A 59 1.70 -11.36 -1.27
CA LEU A 59 1.11 -12.28 -0.30
C LEU A 59 0.61 -11.45 0.88
N MET A 60 -0.71 -11.38 1.05
CA MET A 60 -1.29 -10.70 2.20
C MET A 60 -1.59 -11.72 3.28
N GLU A 61 -0.81 -11.67 4.36
CA GLU A 61 -0.98 -12.59 5.48
C GLU A 61 -1.98 -12.03 6.49
N PHE A 62 -2.86 -12.90 6.94
CA PHE A 62 -3.77 -12.69 8.06
C PHE A 62 -3.49 -13.74 9.12
N ARG A 63 -3.93 -13.51 10.36
CA ARG A 63 -3.67 -14.48 11.44
C ARG A 63 -4.30 -15.84 11.16
N ASP A 64 -5.39 -15.88 10.39
CA ASP A 64 -6.13 -17.09 10.06
C ASP A 64 -5.95 -17.54 8.61
N GLY A 65 -5.03 -16.95 7.86
CA GLY A 65 -4.85 -17.37 6.47
C GLY A 65 -3.99 -16.42 5.64
N LEU A 66 -4.03 -16.64 4.34
CA LEU A 66 -3.20 -15.95 3.36
C LEU A 66 -4.02 -15.71 2.10
N VAL A 67 -3.92 -14.49 1.56
CA VAL A 67 -4.50 -14.15 0.26
C VAL A 67 -3.36 -13.76 -0.67
N GLU A 68 -3.27 -14.45 -1.81
CA GLU A 68 -2.33 -14.09 -2.87
C GLU A 68 -3.00 -13.13 -3.84
N LEU A 69 -2.32 -12.03 -4.15
CA LEU A 69 -2.77 -11.05 -5.14
C LEU A 69 -1.76 -10.98 -6.28
N ARG A 70 -2.26 -11.15 -7.49
CA ARG A 70 -1.49 -11.02 -8.73
C ARG A 70 -1.82 -9.71 -9.43
N ALA A 71 -1.04 -9.35 -10.43
CA ALA A 71 -1.27 -8.13 -11.21
C ALA A 71 -2.72 -8.04 -11.69
N GLY A 72 -3.36 -6.90 -11.43
CA GLY A 72 -4.76 -6.67 -11.77
C GLY A 72 -5.76 -7.12 -10.70
N GLU A 73 -5.30 -7.76 -9.63
CA GLU A 73 -6.17 -8.20 -8.54
C GLU A 73 -6.13 -7.23 -7.37
N MET A 74 -7.23 -7.14 -6.66
CA MET A 74 -7.34 -6.23 -5.53
C MET A 74 -8.00 -6.88 -4.32
N LEU A 75 -7.78 -6.27 -3.16
CA LEU A 75 -8.30 -6.71 -1.88
C LEU A 75 -8.59 -5.49 -1.01
N VAL A 76 -9.72 -5.50 -0.33
CA VAL A 76 -10.00 -4.53 0.72
C VAL A 76 -9.73 -5.18 2.07
N VAL A 77 -8.83 -4.59 2.85
CA VAL A 77 -8.59 -4.98 4.24
C VAL A 77 -9.45 -4.09 5.11
N PRO A 78 -10.48 -4.63 5.79
CA PRO A 78 -11.32 -3.83 6.66
C PRO A 78 -10.55 -3.30 7.87
N ARG A 79 -11.01 -2.17 8.41
CA ARG A 79 -10.46 -1.63 9.65
C ARG A 79 -10.44 -2.69 10.76
N GLY A 80 -9.43 -2.63 11.60
CA GLY A 80 -9.27 -3.54 12.72
C GLY A 80 -8.72 -4.92 12.37
N VAL A 81 -8.60 -5.27 11.10
CA VAL A 81 -8.08 -6.58 10.69
C VAL A 81 -6.55 -6.56 10.65
N GLU A 82 -5.95 -7.39 11.48
CA GLU A 82 -4.50 -7.52 11.55
C GLU A 82 -3.96 -8.23 10.32
N HIS A 83 -2.93 -7.64 9.69
CA HIS A 83 -2.39 -8.16 8.44
C HIS A 83 -0.90 -7.83 8.29
N ARG A 84 -0.23 -8.58 7.41
CA ARG A 84 1.18 -8.37 7.08
C ARG A 84 1.39 -8.61 5.58
N PRO A 85 1.71 -7.57 4.80
CA PRO A 85 2.10 -7.75 3.40
C PRO A 85 3.49 -8.38 3.30
N VAL A 86 3.63 -9.33 2.38
CA VAL A 86 4.90 -10.00 2.09
C VAL A 86 5.12 -10.03 0.58
N ALA A 87 6.27 -9.55 0.15
CA ALA A 87 6.65 -9.52 -1.26
C ALA A 87 7.95 -10.29 -1.46
N PRO A 88 7.90 -11.59 -1.84
CA PRO A 88 9.13 -12.37 -2.07
C PRO A 88 10.03 -11.77 -3.14
N GLN A 89 9.44 -11.09 -4.13
CA GLN A 89 10.11 -10.29 -5.14
C GLN A 89 9.45 -8.93 -5.19
N GLU A 90 10.08 -7.94 -5.83
CA GLU A 90 9.53 -6.59 -5.90
C GLU A 90 8.12 -6.59 -6.48
N VAL A 91 7.22 -5.89 -5.78
CA VAL A 91 5.83 -5.72 -6.17
C VAL A 91 5.51 -4.23 -6.23
N GLU A 92 4.78 -3.82 -7.25
CA GLU A 92 4.22 -2.47 -7.37
C GLU A 92 2.75 -2.52 -7.03
N ILE A 93 2.34 -1.76 -6.03
CA ILE A 93 0.94 -1.71 -5.59
C ILE A 93 0.39 -0.29 -5.63
N ILE A 94 -0.92 -0.23 -5.77
CA ILE A 94 -1.70 0.99 -5.63
C ILE A 94 -2.52 0.83 -4.35
N LEU A 95 -2.43 1.81 -3.47
CA LEU A 95 -3.28 1.91 -2.28
C LEU A 95 -4.33 2.99 -2.51
N PHE A 96 -5.55 2.71 -2.08
CA PHE A 96 -6.63 3.69 -2.02
C PHE A 96 -7.18 3.67 -0.61
N GLU A 97 -7.03 4.79 0.11
CA GLU A 97 -7.31 4.85 1.54
C GLU A 97 -7.54 6.28 1.99
N PRO A 98 -8.20 6.49 3.15
CA PRO A 98 -8.39 7.85 3.68
C PRO A 98 -7.06 8.57 3.83
N ALA A 99 -7.06 9.87 3.52
CA ALA A 99 -5.90 10.73 3.77
C ALA A 99 -5.55 10.66 5.26
N GLY A 100 -4.25 10.62 5.55
CA GLY A 100 -3.77 10.52 6.93
C GLY A 100 -3.60 9.09 7.45
N THR A 101 -3.96 8.07 6.67
CA THR A 101 -3.70 6.68 7.04
C THR A 101 -2.18 6.45 7.13
N LEU A 102 -1.70 5.97 8.28
CA LEU A 102 -0.29 5.63 8.45
C LEU A 102 0.00 4.27 7.83
N ASN A 103 1.11 4.16 7.10
CA ASN A 103 1.50 2.90 6.45
C ASN A 103 1.72 1.76 7.46
N THR A 104 2.14 2.06 8.67
CA THR A 104 2.35 1.07 9.74
C THR A 104 1.15 0.94 10.68
N GLY A 105 0.02 1.57 10.36
CA GLY A 105 -1.23 1.45 11.13
C GLY A 105 -1.07 1.85 12.58
N ASN A 106 -1.35 0.90 13.47
CA ASN A 106 -1.30 1.10 14.93
C ASN A 106 0.11 1.18 15.50
N LEU A 107 1.15 0.93 14.68
CA LEU A 107 2.54 0.96 15.12
C LEU A 107 3.25 2.21 14.61
N VAL A 108 4.23 2.69 15.39
CA VAL A 108 5.15 3.75 14.96
C VAL A 108 6.56 3.21 15.14
N ASN A 109 7.30 3.08 14.05
CA ASN A 109 8.66 2.55 14.06
C ASN A 109 9.46 3.15 12.89
N GLU A 110 10.64 2.60 12.60
CA GLU A 110 11.53 3.09 11.54
C GLU A 110 10.92 2.98 10.13
N ARG A 111 9.88 2.17 9.95
CA ARG A 111 9.18 2.06 8.66
C ARG A 111 8.02 3.03 8.52
N THR A 112 7.66 3.77 9.56
CA THR A 112 6.53 4.71 9.51
C THR A 112 6.86 5.91 8.65
N VAL A 113 5.98 6.23 7.70
CA VAL A 113 6.05 7.41 6.85
C VAL A 113 4.81 8.25 7.12
N ALA A 114 4.93 9.24 8.02
CA ALA A 114 3.78 10.05 8.45
C ALA A 114 3.30 10.99 7.35
N GLU A 115 4.21 11.51 6.53
CA GLU A 115 3.91 12.45 5.46
C GLU A 115 4.50 11.94 4.15
N PRO A 116 3.76 11.09 3.41
CA PRO A 116 4.24 10.58 2.13
C PRO A 116 4.51 11.71 1.13
N ALA A 117 5.57 11.54 0.33
CA ALA A 117 5.88 12.48 -0.74
C ALA A 117 4.81 12.42 -1.83
N ARG A 118 4.61 13.55 -2.50
CA ARG A 118 3.72 13.62 -3.67
C ARG A 118 4.54 13.46 -4.95
N LEU A 119 3.96 12.76 -5.87
CA LEU A 119 4.54 12.59 -7.22
C LEU A 119 3.75 13.35 -8.26
#